data_85996e354bbb0d9c6a8a377488733f65
#
_entry.id   85996e354bbb0d9c6a8a377488733f65
#
_cell.length_a   1.000
_cell.length_b   1.000
_cell.length_c   1.000
_cell.angle_alpha   90.00
_cell.angle_beta   90.00
_cell.angle_gamma   90.00
#
_symmetry.space_group_name_H-M   'P 1'
#
loop_
_entity.id
_entity.type
_entity.pdbx_description
1 polymer ?
#
loop_
_entity_poly.entity_id
_entity_poly.type
_entity_poly.pdbx_seq_one_letter_code
_entity_poly.pdbx_strand_id
1 'polypeptide(L)'
;MIATLIVIGGLVVVLAIIGAVLVLRRRPRALKPERFQAKWRDMQKLCASKDTWKQAIVDADKILDEALKKKRFGGKTMGERLTKAQRILSDNEGVWFGHKLRTKLESNPAAKLKESDVKQALIGIRQALKDLGAFKDGK
;
A
#
# COMPACT_ATOMS: atom_id res chain seq x y z
N MET A 1 16.25 50.39 8.08
CA MET A 1 15.20 50.11 7.07
C MET A 1 15.65 49.10 6.05
N ILE A 2 16.76 49.28 5.36
CA ILE A 2 17.25 48.30 4.33
C ILE A 2 17.58 46.94 4.94
N ALA A 3 18.26 46.89 6.08
CA ALA A 3 18.59 45.64 6.77
C ALA A 3 17.35 44.85 7.19
N THR A 4 16.31 45.49 7.67
CA THR A 4 15.03 44.88 8.04
C THR A 4 14.29 44.31 6.83
N LEU A 5 14.34 44.97 5.68
CA LEU A 5 13.74 44.51 4.42
C LEU A 5 14.48 43.27 3.88
N ILE A 6 15.80 43.23 4.00
CA ILE A 6 16.62 42.09 3.58
C ILE A 6 16.32 40.86 4.47
N VAL A 7 16.19 41.03 5.77
CA VAL A 7 15.86 39.96 6.70
C VAL A 7 14.46 39.40 6.46
N ILE A 8 13.47 40.28 6.23
CA ILE A 8 12.09 39.85 5.92
C ILE A 8 12.04 39.10 4.60
N GLY A 9 12.73 39.62 3.56
CA GLY A 9 12.81 38.95 2.25
C GLY A 9 13.45 37.58 2.35
N GLY A 10 14.54 37.46 3.09
CA GLY A 10 15.22 36.17 3.34
C GLY A 10 14.31 35.15 4.06
N LEU A 11 13.56 35.59 5.06
CA LEU A 11 12.64 34.73 5.81
C LEU A 11 11.51 34.19 4.93
N VAL A 12 10.93 35.05 4.09
CA VAL A 12 9.87 34.65 3.14
C VAL A 12 10.35 33.61 2.15
N VAL A 13 11.56 33.77 1.61
CA VAL A 13 12.15 32.80 0.69
C VAL A 13 12.38 31.44 1.37
N VAL A 14 12.91 31.43 2.58
CA VAL A 14 13.12 30.20 3.35
C VAL A 14 11.80 29.47 3.62
N LEU A 15 10.77 30.21 4.04
CA LEU A 15 9.42 29.62 4.28
C LEU A 15 8.81 29.07 2.99
N ALA A 16 9.00 29.76 1.86
CA ALA A 16 8.52 29.29 0.56
C ALA A 16 9.23 27.99 0.13
N ILE A 17 10.55 27.88 0.34
CA ILE A 17 11.33 26.67 0.07
C ILE A 17 10.88 25.53 0.97
N ILE A 18 10.69 25.75 2.25
CA ILE A 18 10.19 24.74 3.19
C ILE A 18 8.80 24.27 2.77
N GLY A 19 7.89 25.17 2.44
CA GLY A 19 6.55 24.85 1.95
C GLY A 19 6.60 24.01 0.67
N ALA A 20 7.42 24.38 -0.30
CA ALA A 20 7.61 23.65 -1.55
C ALA A 20 8.18 22.24 -1.30
N VAL A 21 9.17 22.10 -0.44
CA VAL A 21 9.75 20.79 -0.06
C VAL A 21 8.71 19.90 0.61
N LEU A 22 7.90 20.44 1.53
CA LEU A 22 6.84 19.69 2.20
C LEU A 22 5.75 19.23 1.24
N VAL A 23 5.34 20.10 0.30
CA VAL A 23 4.35 19.76 -0.74
C VAL A 23 4.90 18.66 -1.67
N LEU A 24 6.15 18.79 -2.12
CA LEU A 24 6.80 17.79 -2.98
C LEU A 24 6.95 16.43 -2.27
N ARG A 25 7.26 16.43 -0.98
CA ARG A 25 7.33 15.20 -0.17
C ARG A 25 5.98 14.52 0.01
N ARG A 26 4.88 15.27 -0.05
CA ARG A 26 3.51 14.76 0.10
C ARG A 26 2.91 14.26 -1.22
N ARG A 27 3.54 14.50 -2.35
CA ARG A 27 3.02 14.02 -3.65
C ARG A 27 3.06 12.50 -3.71
N PRO A 28 1.97 11.85 -4.16
CA PRO A 28 1.96 10.41 -4.42
C PRO A 28 3.07 10.05 -5.40
N ARG A 29 3.85 9.03 -5.08
CA ARG A 29 4.88 8.51 -5.99
C ARG A 29 4.27 7.48 -6.91
N ALA A 30 4.66 7.53 -8.19
CA ALA A 30 4.37 6.44 -9.11
C ALA A 30 5.07 5.17 -8.63
N LEU A 31 4.34 4.05 -8.65
CA LEU A 31 4.90 2.74 -8.29
C LEU A 31 5.70 2.17 -9.46
N LYS A 32 6.69 1.35 -9.16
CA LYS A 32 7.48 0.60 -10.17
C LYS A 32 6.82 -0.76 -10.40
N PRO A 33 6.06 -0.96 -11.50
CA PRO A 33 5.31 -2.19 -11.71
C PRO A 33 6.17 -3.44 -11.74
N GLU A 34 7.37 -3.36 -12.31
CA GLU A 34 8.29 -4.50 -12.40
C GLU A 34 8.65 -5.07 -11.03
N ARG A 35 8.89 -4.18 -10.06
CA ARG A 35 9.22 -4.56 -8.68
C ARG A 35 8.05 -5.24 -7.98
N PHE A 36 6.86 -4.67 -8.10
CA PHE A 36 5.65 -5.22 -7.48
C PHE A 36 5.22 -6.53 -8.13
N GLN A 37 5.33 -6.64 -9.45
CA GLN A 37 5.05 -7.87 -10.18
C GLN A 37 6.02 -8.99 -9.79
N ALA A 38 7.31 -8.69 -9.61
CA ALA A 38 8.30 -9.66 -9.15
C ALA A 38 7.97 -10.19 -7.75
N LYS A 39 7.65 -9.30 -6.81
CA LYS A 39 7.21 -9.68 -5.45
C LYS A 39 5.93 -10.51 -5.47
N TRP A 40 4.97 -10.15 -6.32
CA TRP A 40 3.73 -10.89 -6.46
C TRP A 40 3.96 -12.31 -7.00
N ARG A 41 4.83 -12.46 -8.00
CA ARG A 41 5.21 -13.80 -8.50
C ARG A 41 5.87 -14.67 -7.43
N ASP A 42 6.74 -14.09 -6.61
CA ASP A 42 7.36 -14.82 -5.49
C ASP A 42 6.32 -15.26 -4.46
N MET A 43 5.35 -14.40 -4.15
CA MET A 43 4.22 -14.76 -3.30
C MET A 43 3.37 -15.87 -3.91
N GLN A 44 3.10 -15.82 -5.22
CA GLN A 44 2.30 -16.84 -5.90
C GLN A 44 2.90 -18.25 -5.80
N LYS A 45 4.22 -18.38 -5.72
CA LYS A 45 4.90 -19.68 -5.50
C LYS A 45 4.49 -20.32 -4.17
N LEU A 46 4.17 -19.52 -3.17
CA LEU A 46 3.69 -20.00 -1.87
C LEU A 46 2.26 -20.56 -1.93
N CYS A 47 1.51 -20.28 -2.97
CA CYS A 47 0.15 -20.79 -3.16
C CYS A 47 0.12 -22.26 -3.59
N ALA A 48 1.24 -22.81 -4.05
CA ALA A 48 1.34 -24.19 -4.54
C ALA A 48 1.14 -25.25 -3.44
N SER A 49 1.46 -24.92 -2.18
CA SER A 49 1.34 -25.83 -1.04
C SER A 49 0.41 -25.24 0.02
N LYS A 50 -0.45 -26.07 0.55
CA LYS A 50 -1.36 -25.72 1.64
C LYS A 50 -0.61 -25.24 2.88
N ASP A 51 0.57 -25.79 3.15
CA ASP A 51 1.41 -25.43 4.30
C ASP A 51 1.96 -24.00 4.21
N THR A 52 2.04 -23.44 3.01
CA THR A 52 2.54 -22.07 2.77
C THR A 52 1.45 -21.04 2.44
N TRP A 53 0.19 -21.42 2.46
CA TRP A 53 -0.91 -20.48 2.20
C TRP A 53 -0.98 -19.31 3.18
N LYS A 54 -0.74 -19.59 4.45
CA LYS A 54 -0.67 -18.53 5.47
C LYS A 54 0.38 -17.49 5.12
N GLN A 55 1.58 -17.95 4.76
CA GLN A 55 2.66 -17.05 4.37
C GLN A 55 2.32 -16.28 3.07
N ALA A 56 1.64 -16.91 2.13
CA ALA A 56 1.15 -16.25 0.92
C ALA A 56 0.23 -15.06 1.25
N ILE A 57 -0.73 -15.24 2.15
CA ILE A 57 -1.63 -14.17 2.59
C ILE A 57 -0.86 -13.05 3.30
N VAL A 58 0.06 -13.39 4.18
CA VAL A 58 0.89 -12.40 4.89
C VAL A 58 1.74 -11.61 3.91
N ASP A 59 2.37 -12.26 2.96
CA ASP A 59 3.22 -11.60 1.96
C ASP A 59 2.41 -10.72 1.01
N ALA A 60 1.25 -11.19 0.55
CA ALA A 60 0.35 -10.40 -0.29
C ALA A 60 -0.10 -9.11 0.41
N ASP A 61 -0.49 -9.20 1.67
CA ASP A 61 -0.90 -8.05 2.48
C ASP A 61 0.25 -7.06 2.69
N LYS A 62 1.48 -7.54 2.89
CA LYS A 62 2.67 -6.70 2.99
C LYS A 62 2.99 -5.97 1.68
N ILE A 63 2.84 -6.64 0.54
CA ILE A 63 3.03 -6.02 -0.78
C ILE A 63 2.04 -4.87 -0.96
N LEU A 64 0.78 -5.07 -0.59
CA LEU A 64 -0.25 -4.05 -0.64
C LEU A 64 0.08 -2.88 0.30
N ASP A 65 0.49 -3.15 1.52
CA ASP A 65 0.86 -2.11 2.49
C ASP A 65 2.04 -1.27 2.00
N GLU A 66 3.04 -1.88 1.38
CA GLU A 66 4.15 -1.17 0.74
C GLU A 66 3.65 -0.23 -0.36
N ALA A 67 2.72 -0.68 -1.19
CA ALA A 67 2.13 0.14 -2.25
C ALA A 67 1.35 1.33 -1.67
N LEU A 68 0.55 1.12 -0.64
CA LEU A 68 -0.19 2.17 0.07
C LEU A 68 0.74 3.24 0.65
N LYS A 69 1.82 2.81 1.29
CA LYS A 69 2.83 3.72 1.85
C LYS A 69 3.53 4.54 0.77
N LYS A 70 3.92 3.93 -0.32
CA LYS A 70 4.57 4.62 -1.45
C LYS A 70 3.64 5.60 -2.15
N LYS A 71 2.35 5.29 -2.20
CA LYS A 71 1.31 6.21 -2.69
C LYS A 71 0.95 7.31 -1.69
N ARG A 72 1.62 7.35 -0.54
CA ARG A 72 1.44 8.38 0.50
C ARG A 72 0.09 8.37 1.20
N PHE A 73 -0.60 7.22 1.24
CA PHE A 73 -1.73 7.06 2.14
C PHE A 73 -1.20 6.97 3.58
N GLY A 74 -1.52 7.99 4.37
CA GLY A 74 -1.04 8.10 5.75
C GLY A 74 -1.85 7.23 6.70
N GLY A 75 -1.25 6.90 7.83
CA GLY A 75 -1.88 6.14 8.91
C GLY A 75 -0.84 5.36 9.71
N LYS A 76 -1.16 5.07 10.96
CA LYS A 76 -0.30 4.25 11.83
C LYS A 76 -0.44 2.77 11.53
N THR A 77 -1.60 2.37 11.02
CA THR A 77 -1.92 0.98 10.69
C THR A 77 -2.29 0.84 9.21
N MET A 78 -2.19 -0.38 8.69
CA MET A 78 -2.64 -0.67 7.33
C MET A 78 -4.15 -0.43 7.16
N GLY A 79 -4.96 -0.74 8.17
CA GLY A 79 -6.39 -0.45 8.14
C GLY A 79 -6.70 1.04 7.94
N GLU A 80 -5.96 1.92 8.62
CA GLU A 80 -6.09 3.35 8.41
C GLU A 80 -5.70 3.78 6.99
N ARG A 81 -4.64 3.21 6.45
CA ARG A 81 -4.20 3.46 5.06
C ARG A 81 -5.22 2.99 4.04
N LEU A 82 -5.80 1.81 4.24
CA LEU A 82 -6.89 1.29 3.39
C LEU A 82 -8.12 2.19 3.42
N THR A 83 -8.50 2.69 4.59
CA THR A 83 -9.61 3.61 4.73
C THR A 83 -9.39 4.90 3.93
N LYS A 84 -8.18 5.44 3.96
CA LYS A 84 -7.82 6.63 3.18
C LYS A 84 -7.78 6.37 1.68
N ALA A 85 -7.48 5.16 1.25
CA ALA A 85 -7.43 4.77 -0.15
C ALA A 85 -8.79 4.36 -0.73
N GLN A 86 -9.83 4.25 0.08
CA GLN A 86 -11.12 3.64 -0.32
C GLN A 86 -11.75 4.26 -1.57
N ARG A 87 -11.51 5.54 -1.84
CA ARG A 87 -12.09 6.23 -3.00
C ARG A 87 -11.49 5.78 -4.33
N ILE A 88 -10.25 5.30 -4.33
CA ILE A 88 -9.57 4.84 -5.54
C ILE A 88 -9.59 3.32 -5.69
N LEU A 89 -10.00 2.60 -4.67
CA LEU A 89 -10.11 1.14 -4.72
C LEU A 89 -11.46 0.73 -5.30
N SER A 90 -11.44 -0.11 -6.32
CA SER A 90 -12.64 -0.58 -7.02
C SER A 90 -13.37 -1.71 -6.28
N ASP A 91 -12.67 -2.45 -5.43
CA ASP A 91 -13.21 -3.58 -4.66
C ASP A 91 -12.79 -3.48 -3.19
N ASN A 92 -13.43 -2.58 -2.45
CA ASN A 92 -13.15 -2.40 -1.02
C ASN A 92 -13.50 -3.64 -0.19
N GLU A 93 -14.57 -4.34 -0.50
CA GLU A 93 -14.96 -5.56 0.22
C GLU A 93 -13.89 -6.65 0.06
N GLY A 94 -13.41 -6.87 -1.16
CA GLY A 94 -12.40 -7.89 -1.44
C GLY A 94 -11.06 -7.60 -0.77
N VAL A 95 -10.60 -6.36 -0.81
CA VAL A 95 -9.33 -5.99 -0.17
C VAL A 95 -9.42 -6.07 1.37
N TRP A 96 -10.53 -5.65 1.94
CA TRP A 96 -10.76 -5.78 3.38
C TRP A 96 -10.90 -7.22 3.83
N PHE A 97 -11.51 -8.08 3.02
CA PHE A 97 -11.55 -9.52 3.27
C PHE A 97 -10.12 -10.09 3.41
N GLY A 98 -9.24 -9.76 2.48
CA GLY A 98 -7.84 -10.19 2.52
C GLY A 98 -7.08 -9.68 3.73
N HIS A 99 -7.22 -8.39 4.05
CA HIS A 99 -6.56 -7.79 5.21
C HIS A 99 -7.08 -8.36 6.54
N LYS A 100 -8.38 -8.56 6.69
CA LYS A 100 -8.98 -9.18 7.87
C LYS A 100 -8.56 -10.64 8.04
N LEU A 101 -8.45 -11.38 6.93
CA LEU A 101 -7.96 -12.76 6.95
C LEU A 101 -6.52 -12.81 7.47
N ARG A 102 -5.65 -11.94 6.99
CA ARG A 102 -4.27 -11.83 7.49
C ARG A 102 -4.24 -11.51 8.98
N THR A 103 -5.04 -10.55 9.44
CA THR A 103 -5.13 -10.19 10.86
C THR A 103 -5.61 -11.36 11.72
N LYS A 104 -6.60 -12.11 11.25
CA LYS A 104 -7.09 -13.32 11.91
C LYS A 104 -6.00 -14.39 12.04
N LEU A 105 -5.20 -14.58 10.99
CA LEU A 105 -4.10 -15.54 11.01
C LEU A 105 -2.99 -15.16 11.97
N GLU A 106 -2.73 -13.88 12.16
CA GLU A 106 -1.75 -13.40 13.15
C GLU A 106 -2.22 -13.64 14.58
N SER A 107 -3.51 -13.41 14.87
CA SER A 107 -4.07 -13.64 16.20
C SER A 107 -4.34 -15.11 16.50
N ASN A 108 -4.58 -15.92 15.49
CA ASN A 108 -4.81 -17.36 15.61
C ASN A 108 -4.02 -18.13 14.53
N PRO A 109 -2.71 -18.41 14.77
CA PRO A 109 -1.86 -19.10 13.80
C PRO A 109 -2.33 -20.53 13.47
N ALA A 110 -3.11 -21.16 14.33
CA ALA A 110 -3.65 -22.50 14.13
C ALA A 110 -4.97 -22.52 13.32
N ALA A 111 -5.50 -21.36 12.93
CA ALA A 111 -6.72 -21.28 12.14
C ALA A 111 -6.56 -22.02 10.82
N LYS A 112 -7.53 -22.87 10.49
CA LYS A 112 -7.57 -23.58 9.21
C LYS A 112 -7.99 -22.62 8.09
N LEU A 113 -7.23 -22.64 6.99
CA LEU A 113 -7.53 -21.88 5.77
C LEU A 113 -8.25 -22.77 4.77
N LYS A 114 -9.34 -22.25 4.23
CA LYS A 114 -10.02 -22.83 3.06
C LYS A 114 -9.38 -22.27 1.78
N GLU A 115 -9.25 -23.10 0.75
CA GLU A 115 -8.75 -22.65 -0.54
C GLU A 115 -9.56 -21.49 -1.11
N SER A 116 -10.90 -21.53 -0.97
CA SER A 116 -11.79 -20.45 -1.40
C SER A 116 -11.48 -19.11 -0.71
N ASP A 117 -11.15 -19.14 0.58
CA ASP A 117 -10.81 -17.92 1.33
C ASP A 117 -9.46 -17.36 0.87
N VAL A 118 -8.48 -18.22 0.63
CA VAL A 118 -7.17 -17.82 0.09
C VAL A 118 -7.34 -17.15 -1.28
N LYS A 119 -8.08 -17.77 -2.18
CA LYS A 119 -8.36 -17.21 -3.50
C LYS A 119 -9.08 -15.86 -3.42
N GLN A 120 -10.11 -15.76 -2.61
CA GLN A 120 -10.86 -14.52 -2.43
C GLN A 120 -9.99 -13.39 -1.89
N ALA A 121 -9.16 -13.69 -0.89
CA ALA A 121 -8.23 -12.72 -0.31
C ALA A 121 -7.21 -12.22 -1.36
N LEU A 122 -6.61 -13.13 -2.11
CA LEU A 122 -5.60 -12.77 -3.12
C LEU A 122 -6.20 -11.99 -4.30
N ILE A 123 -7.41 -12.33 -4.73
CA ILE A 123 -8.14 -11.59 -5.77
C ILE A 123 -8.40 -10.15 -5.32
N GLY A 124 -8.88 -9.96 -4.10
CA GLY A 124 -9.14 -8.62 -3.54
C GLY A 124 -7.88 -7.78 -3.40
N ILE A 125 -6.81 -8.35 -2.87
CA ILE A 125 -5.51 -7.67 -2.74
C ILE A 125 -4.91 -7.34 -4.11
N ARG A 126 -4.96 -8.27 -5.06
CA ARG A 126 -4.47 -8.06 -6.42
C ARG A 126 -5.22 -6.92 -7.11
N GLN A 127 -6.53 -6.86 -6.98
CA GLN A 127 -7.32 -5.77 -7.55
C GLN A 127 -6.92 -4.42 -6.95
N ALA A 128 -6.72 -4.34 -5.64
CA ALA A 128 -6.24 -3.13 -4.99
C ALA A 128 -4.86 -2.69 -5.51
N LEU A 129 -3.94 -3.63 -5.71
CA LEU A 129 -2.63 -3.35 -6.29
C LEU A 129 -2.74 -2.80 -7.72
N LYS A 130 -3.65 -3.33 -8.53
CA LYS A 130 -3.94 -2.79 -9.86
C LYS A 130 -4.47 -1.36 -9.78
N ASP A 131 -5.42 -1.11 -8.90
CA ASP A 131 -6.01 0.22 -8.69
C ASP A 131 -4.97 1.26 -8.25
N LEU A 132 -3.97 0.83 -7.46
CA LEU A 132 -2.86 1.66 -7.02
C LEU A 132 -1.78 1.88 -8.10
N GLY A 133 -1.86 1.19 -9.22
CA GLY A 133 -0.85 1.25 -10.28
C GLY A 133 0.40 0.42 -10.03
N ALA A 134 0.31 -0.60 -9.16
CA ALA A 134 1.41 -1.52 -8.86
C ALA A 134 1.65 -2.54 -9.97
N PHE A 135 0.67 -2.78 -10.83
CA PHE A 135 0.78 -3.67 -11.98
C PHE A 135 0.53 -2.91 -13.27
N LYS A 136 1.26 -3.28 -14.33
CA LYS A 136 0.95 -2.80 -15.68
C LYS A 136 -0.39 -3.37 -16.10
N ASP A 137 -1.22 -2.53 -16.71
CA ASP A 137 -2.41 -3.02 -17.37
C ASP A 137 -1.99 -4.01 -18.44
N GLY A 138 -2.46 -5.24 -18.30
CA GLY A 138 -2.22 -6.26 -19.31
C GLY A 138 -2.92 -5.85 -20.60
N LYS A 139 -2.14 -5.64 -21.66
CA LYS A 139 -2.66 -5.64 -23.01
C LYS A 139 -2.99 -7.06 -23.43
#